data_659f35f1bdc7d391905e741598d43b09
#
_entry.id   659f35f1bdc7d391905e741598d43b09
#
_cell.length_a   1.000
_cell.length_b   1.000
_cell.length_c   1.000
_cell.angle_alpha   90.00
_cell.angle_beta   90.00
_cell.angle_gamma   90.00
#
_symmetry.space_group_name_H-M   'P 1'
#
loop_
_entity.id
_entity.type
_entity.pdbx_description
1 polymer ?
#
loop_
_entity_poly.entity_id
_entity_poly.type
_entity_poly.pdbx_seq_one_letter_code
_entity_poly.pdbx_strand_id
1 'polypeptide(L)'
;MWKRPNLKHIRSNTTQKIVLAACSGYLKDMFVAREKKQGEIINSELTKIPLLGIKPKTVDQILEAMYSTSITLSQHTVDDMLSAASFLRIPAVVAACGDFLAEMLCVKNCLRTLQVANLYSLNELLERCYSMACKNFMTVCHQKEFLKLRYCELQSLLPRQDLAVNTELNAFDAVVRWMDGDKPTRMTYAGRLMRHIRFPFIPESELVDHVEASDYVTNVPKVGDLVREAVRFHLLAHRRSIFQTARTIPRTTFKMNAIIGSGGLSLKRDGSLTDKIFYCDVTEGEWKHLANLPEPRHHHAVAVLGGYLYVAGGDSTEGWSSPSDKVWRYDLWSEEWLTVSRMKKPRESFQMAALEMKLYVVGGRVNNGVTVAEVEVYDPATNSWDEVAPISSPRRHVAVSSLSSKVYAVGGLVTI
;
A
#
# COMPACT_ATOMS: atom_id res chain seq x y z
N MET A 1 -10.88 -46.34 26.15
CA MET A 1 -10.68 -45.57 27.40
C MET A 1 -9.19 -45.61 27.73
N TRP A 2 -8.43 -44.61 27.23
CA TRP A 2 -6.97 -44.55 27.39
C TRP A 2 -6.67 -43.85 28.70
N LYS A 3 -6.02 -44.54 29.64
CA LYS A 3 -5.56 -43.95 30.92
C LYS A 3 -4.49 -42.91 30.65
N ARG A 4 -4.72 -41.65 31.07
CA ARG A 4 -3.75 -40.54 31.05
C ARG A 4 -2.47 -40.97 31.78
N PRO A 5 -1.29 -40.90 31.17
CA PRO A 5 -0.05 -41.13 31.91
C PRO A 5 0.19 -39.99 32.87
N ASN A 6 0.65 -40.29 34.07
CA ASN A 6 1.00 -39.35 35.14
C ASN A 6 2.24 -38.56 34.66
N LEU A 7 2.07 -37.33 34.25
CA LEU A 7 3.04 -36.46 33.50
C LEU A 7 4.27 -36.05 34.33
N LYS A 8 4.42 -36.50 35.57
CA LYS A 8 5.57 -36.14 36.41
C LYS A 8 6.88 -36.85 36.05
N HIS A 9 6.81 -37.95 35.28
CA HIS A 9 8.00 -38.66 34.82
C HIS A 9 7.67 -39.26 33.42
N ILE A 10 8.23 -38.71 32.37
CA ILE A 10 8.15 -39.31 31.05
C ILE A 10 8.98 -40.62 31.06
N ARG A 11 8.33 -41.73 31.30
CA ARG A 11 8.92 -43.04 31.09
C ARG A 11 8.98 -43.29 29.59
N SER A 12 10.16 -43.39 29.01
CA SER A 12 10.39 -43.54 27.61
C SER A 12 10.05 -44.98 27.12
N ASN A 13 8.77 -45.25 26.90
CA ASN A 13 8.40 -46.36 26.03
C ASN A 13 8.68 -45.94 24.57
N THR A 14 9.07 -46.89 23.74
CA THR A 14 9.41 -46.67 22.29
C THR A 14 8.33 -45.88 21.57
N THR A 15 7.05 -46.15 21.89
CA THR A 15 5.88 -45.44 21.36
C THR A 15 5.86 -43.94 21.72
N GLN A 16 6.30 -43.56 22.91
CA GLN A 16 6.37 -42.14 23.36
C GLN A 16 7.47 -41.40 22.63
N LYS A 17 8.64 -42.04 22.38
CA LYS A 17 9.75 -41.41 21.61
C LYS A 17 9.32 -41.14 20.16
N ILE A 18 8.56 -42.04 19.55
CA ILE A 18 8.06 -41.86 18.18
C ILE A 18 7.12 -40.66 18.09
N VAL A 19 6.15 -40.49 19.01
CA VAL A 19 5.23 -39.34 19.02
C VAL A 19 6.00 -38.05 19.23
N LEU A 20 6.90 -38.01 20.21
CA LEU A 20 7.71 -36.82 20.49
C LEU A 20 8.62 -36.44 19.30
N ALA A 21 9.23 -37.41 18.64
CA ALA A 21 10.05 -37.19 17.45
C ALA A 21 9.24 -36.77 16.23
N ALA A 22 8.00 -37.25 16.09
CA ALA A 22 7.11 -36.83 15.01
C ALA A 22 6.64 -35.38 15.18
N CYS A 23 6.39 -34.94 16.42
CA CYS A 23 5.88 -33.60 16.71
C CYS A 23 7.00 -32.54 16.85
N SER A 24 8.22 -32.93 17.25
CA SER A 24 9.31 -32.02 17.56
C SER A 24 10.59 -32.33 16.78
N GLY A 25 10.99 -31.44 15.91
CA GLY A 25 12.26 -31.55 15.19
C GLY A 25 13.49 -31.57 16.11
N TYR A 26 13.47 -30.82 17.22
CA TYR A 26 14.53 -30.84 18.23
C TYR A 26 14.68 -32.19 18.91
N LEU A 27 13.55 -32.77 19.37
CA LEU A 27 13.56 -34.07 20.04
C LEU A 27 13.95 -35.18 19.06
N LYS A 28 13.49 -35.13 17.83
CA LYS A 28 13.90 -36.05 16.76
C LYS A 28 15.41 -36.07 16.59
N ASP A 29 16.03 -34.91 16.37
CA ASP A 29 17.49 -34.82 16.16
C ASP A 29 18.26 -35.30 17.39
N MET A 30 17.77 -35.00 18.57
CA MET A 30 18.39 -35.41 19.81
C MET A 30 18.30 -36.94 20.01
N PHE A 31 17.17 -37.59 19.71
CA PHE A 31 17.07 -39.04 19.78
C PHE A 31 18.00 -39.72 18.77
N VAL A 32 18.03 -39.25 17.53
CA VAL A 32 18.94 -39.76 16.47
C VAL A 32 20.42 -39.59 16.87
N ALA A 33 20.78 -38.42 17.42
CA ALA A 33 22.18 -38.17 17.82
C ALA A 33 22.62 -39.09 18.99
N ARG A 34 21.69 -39.45 19.90
CA ARG A 34 21.98 -40.39 20.98
C ARG A 34 22.07 -41.82 20.52
N GLU A 35 21.19 -42.27 19.60
CA GLU A 35 21.27 -43.60 19.01
C GLU A 35 22.61 -43.84 18.26
N LYS A 36 23.13 -42.83 17.59
CA LYS A 36 24.44 -42.89 16.94
C LYS A 36 25.64 -42.97 17.90
N LYS A 37 25.49 -42.44 19.15
CA LYS A 37 26.56 -42.45 20.17
C LYS A 37 26.54 -43.72 21.03
N GLN A 38 25.42 -44.41 21.12
CA GLN A 38 25.24 -45.67 21.84
C GLN A 38 25.06 -46.81 20.84
N GLY A 39 26.14 -47.12 20.11
CA GLY A 39 26.24 -48.45 19.46
C GLY A 39 26.10 -49.52 20.55
N GLU A 40 25.01 -50.31 20.46
CA GLU A 40 24.67 -51.45 21.34
C GLU A 40 24.16 -51.14 22.74
N ILE A 41 23.08 -51.87 23.07
CA ILE A 41 22.37 -52.05 24.34
C ILE A 41 21.21 -51.11 24.60
N ILE A 42 20.05 -51.59 24.22
CA ILE A 42 18.74 -51.13 24.68
C ILE A 42 18.58 -51.48 26.17
N ASN A 43 19.10 -50.67 27.03
CA ASN A 43 18.72 -50.69 28.45
C ASN A 43 17.67 -49.59 28.66
N SER A 44 16.52 -49.99 29.17
CA SER A 44 15.30 -49.24 29.45
C SER A 44 15.42 -48.20 30.56
N GLU A 45 16.57 -47.50 30.72
CA GLU A 45 16.69 -46.44 31.68
C GLU A 45 16.09 -45.13 31.20
N LEU A 46 15.33 -44.51 32.07
CA LEU A 46 14.70 -43.20 31.95
C LEU A 46 15.67 -42.15 31.37
N THR A 47 15.48 -41.81 30.11
CA THR A 47 16.27 -40.78 29.45
C THR A 47 15.83 -39.41 29.95
N LYS A 48 16.60 -38.81 30.84
CA LYS A 48 16.38 -37.43 31.29
C LYS A 48 16.86 -36.46 30.23
N ILE A 49 15.97 -35.58 29.77
CA ILE A 49 16.25 -34.52 28.79
C ILE A 49 16.21 -33.20 29.52
N PRO A 50 17.32 -32.51 29.72
CA PRO A 50 17.31 -31.18 30.33
C PRO A 50 16.79 -30.17 29.33
N LEU A 51 15.65 -29.56 29.61
CA LEU A 51 15.08 -28.43 28.87
C LEU A 51 15.39 -27.15 29.65
N LEU A 52 16.57 -26.59 29.40
CA LEU A 52 17.00 -25.36 30.06
C LEU A 52 16.22 -24.15 29.55
N GLY A 53 15.74 -23.29 30.48
CA GLY A 53 15.07 -22.04 30.12
C GLY A 53 13.57 -22.15 29.85
N ILE A 54 12.97 -23.35 29.89
CA ILE A 54 11.52 -23.54 29.70
C ILE A 54 10.85 -23.82 31.04
N LYS A 55 9.77 -23.10 31.33
CA LYS A 55 9.01 -23.29 32.57
C LYS A 55 8.33 -24.66 32.62
N PRO A 56 8.31 -25.37 33.76
CA PRO A 56 7.69 -26.70 33.84
C PRO A 56 6.24 -26.75 33.35
N LYS A 57 5.42 -25.76 33.70
CA LYS A 57 4.02 -25.67 33.24
C LYS A 57 3.90 -25.58 31.73
N THR A 58 4.82 -24.86 31.09
CA THR A 58 4.84 -24.73 29.61
C THR A 58 5.20 -26.06 28.96
N VAL A 59 6.12 -26.83 29.54
CA VAL A 59 6.46 -28.18 29.09
C VAL A 59 5.25 -29.11 29.17
N ASP A 60 4.53 -29.09 30.32
CA ASP A 60 3.32 -29.90 30.49
C ASP A 60 2.25 -29.57 29.46
N GLN A 61 2.02 -28.27 29.17
CA GLN A 61 1.07 -27.81 28.14
C GLN A 61 1.49 -28.23 26.73
N ILE A 62 2.78 -28.14 26.40
CA ILE A 62 3.29 -28.59 25.09
C ILE A 62 3.12 -30.11 24.94
N LEU A 63 3.43 -30.87 25.97
CA LEU A 63 3.23 -32.32 25.98
C LEU A 63 1.74 -32.67 25.83
N GLU A 64 0.87 -31.96 26.54
CA GLU A 64 -0.57 -32.14 26.39
C GLU A 64 -1.02 -31.86 24.94
N ALA A 65 -0.53 -30.78 24.32
CA ALA A 65 -0.83 -30.43 22.94
C ALA A 65 -0.34 -31.50 21.96
N MET A 66 0.81 -32.14 22.18
CA MET A 66 1.34 -33.19 21.34
C MET A 66 0.48 -34.49 21.38
N TYR A 67 -0.19 -34.76 22.52
CA TYR A 67 -0.99 -35.98 22.69
C TYR A 67 -2.50 -35.75 22.49
N SER A 68 -3.03 -34.57 22.78
CA SER A 68 -4.46 -34.29 22.73
C SER A 68 -4.90 -33.57 21.47
N THR A 69 -3.97 -33.07 20.63
CA THR A 69 -4.24 -32.20 19.47
C THR A 69 -5.00 -30.91 19.83
N SER A 70 -5.13 -30.62 21.11
CA SER A 70 -5.76 -29.41 21.62
C SER A 70 -4.77 -28.62 22.46
N ILE A 71 -4.81 -27.29 22.37
CA ILE A 71 -3.94 -26.38 23.11
C ILE A 71 -4.78 -25.32 23.80
N THR A 72 -4.53 -25.08 25.07
CA THR A 72 -5.17 -23.99 25.84
C THR A 72 -4.19 -22.85 25.93
N LEU A 73 -4.47 -21.76 25.19
CA LEU A 73 -3.67 -20.55 25.18
C LEU A 73 -4.35 -19.44 25.99
N SER A 74 -3.55 -18.61 26.61
CA SER A 74 -3.98 -17.39 27.28
C SER A 74 -2.97 -16.28 27.04
N GLN A 75 -3.38 -15.03 27.25
CA GLN A 75 -2.52 -13.86 27.08
C GLN A 75 -1.25 -13.90 27.93
N HIS A 76 -1.27 -14.61 29.08
CA HIS A 76 -0.13 -14.75 29.98
C HIS A 76 0.80 -15.91 29.65
N THR A 77 0.32 -16.89 28.86
CA THR A 77 1.07 -18.11 28.56
C THR A 77 1.57 -18.16 27.11
N VAL A 78 0.99 -17.38 26.21
CA VAL A 78 1.30 -17.45 24.77
C VAL A 78 2.77 -17.13 24.45
N ASP A 79 3.38 -16.16 25.12
CA ASP A 79 4.79 -15.80 24.90
C ASP A 79 5.74 -16.94 25.32
N ASP A 80 5.49 -17.53 26.51
CA ASP A 80 6.26 -18.69 27.00
C ASP A 80 6.06 -19.92 26.10
N MET A 81 4.82 -20.14 25.64
CA MET A 81 4.47 -21.25 24.73
C MET A 81 5.14 -21.09 23.37
N LEU A 82 5.09 -19.89 22.81
CA LEU A 82 5.70 -19.60 21.51
C LEU A 82 7.22 -19.76 21.56
N SER A 83 7.85 -19.25 22.62
CA SER A 83 9.29 -19.40 22.84
C SER A 83 9.70 -20.88 22.96
N ALA A 84 8.98 -21.64 23.76
CA ALA A 84 9.26 -23.07 23.97
C ALA A 84 8.97 -23.92 22.72
N ALA A 85 7.87 -23.64 22.02
CA ALA A 85 7.50 -24.33 20.78
C ALA A 85 8.50 -24.05 19.65
N SER A 86 8.98 -22.82 19.55
CA SER A 86 10.02 -22.45 18.59
C SER A 86 11.34 -23.14 18.90
N PHE A 87 11.77 -23.15 20.16
CA PHE A 87 12.98 -23.87 20.59
C PHE A 87 12.89 -25.38 20.31
N LEU A 88 11.76 -25.97 20.62
CA LEU A 88 11.50 -27.40 20.38
C LEU A 88 11.20 -27.73 18.92
N ARG A 89 11.10 -26.73 18.07
CA ARG A 89 10.74 -26.84 16.64
C ARG A 89 9.44 -27.63 16.44
N ILE A 90 8.34 -27.10 17.01
CA ILE A 90 6.99 -27.67 16.92
C ILE A 90 6.11 -26.73 16.09
N PRO A 91 6.07 -26.87 14.75
CA PRO A 91 5.39 -25.92 13.87
C PRO A 91 3.90 -25.74 14.17
N ALA A 92 3.21 -26.82 14.54
CA ALA A 92 1.78 -26.77 14.85
C ALA A 92 1.45 -25.88 16.05
N VAL A 93 2.27 -25.93 17.11
CA VAL A 93 2.07 -25.07 18.30
C VAL A 93 2.46 -23.63 17.99
N VAL A 94 3.51 -23.42 17.19
CA VAL A 94 3.90 -22.07 16.73
C VAL A 94 2.78 -21.43 15.90
N ALA A 95 2.16 -22.18 14.99
CA ALA A 95 1.02 -21.70 14.19
C ALA A 95 -0.18 -21.38 15.09
N ALA A 96 -0.57 -22.26 15.99
CA ALA A 96 -1.68 -22.04 16.93
C ALA A 96 -1.45 -20.80 17.84
N CYS A 97 -0.21 -20.55 18.28
CA CYS A 97 0.14 -19.32 19.00
C CYS A 97 0.01 -18.08 18.10
N GLY A 98 0.39 -18.19 16.82
CA GLY A 98 0.24 -17.12 15.84
C GLY A 98 -1.23 -16.77 15.60
N ASP A 99 -2.10 -17.77 15.43
CA ASP A 99 -3.55 -17.60 15.26
C ASP A 99 -4.18 -16.93 16.50
N PHE A 100 -3.83 -17.41 17.68
CA PHE A 100 -4.29 -16.79 18.93
C PHE A 100 -3.88 -15.32 19.06
N LEU A 101 -2.62 -14.99 18.72
CA LEU A 101 -2.13 -13.61 18.73
C LEU A 101 -2.84 -12.75 17.67
N ALA A 102 -3.22 -13.34 16.52
CA ALA A 102 -3.98 -12.66 15.48
C ALA A 102 -5.42 -12.35 15.93
N GLU A 103 -6.07 -13.26 16.67
CA GLU A 103 -7.41 -13.03 17.26
C GLU A 103 -7.41 -11.94 18.32
N MET A 104 -6.33 -11.87 19.12
CA MET A 104 -6.17 -10.88 20.18
C MET A 104 -5.59 -9.55 19.71
N LEU A 105 -5.32 -9.40 18.39
CA LEU A 105 -4.68 -8.21 17.83
C LEU A 105 -5.57 -6.99 17.94
N CYS A 106 -5.05 -5.93 18.53
CA CYS A 106 -5.71 -4.63 18.64
C CYS A 106 -4.70 -3.48 18.54
N VAL A 107 -5.18 -2.25 18.40
CA VAL A 107 -4.33 -1.06 18.24
C VAL A 107 -3.31 -0.91 19.38
N LYS A 108 -3.70 -1.27 20.61
CA LYS A 108 -2.84 -1.11 21.80
C LYS A 108 -1.66 -2.09 21.83
N ASN A 109 -1.81 -3.29 21.26
CA ASN A 109 -0.80 -4.34 21.31
C ASN A 109 -0.09 -4.60 19.98
N CYS A 110 -0.53 -3.97 18.87
CA CYS A 110 -0.07 -4.28 17.53
C CYS A 110 1.45 -4.13 17.36
N LEU A 111 2.09 -3.14 17.98
CA LEU A 111 3.54 -2.96 17.88
C LEU A 111 4.33 -4.02 18.65
N ARG A 112 3.86 -4.40 19.85
CA ARG A 112 4.46 -5.49 20.60
C ARG A 112 4.30 -6.81 19.85
N THR A 113 3.10 -7.08 19.34
CA THR A 113 2.81 -8.30 18.57
C THR A 113 3.64 -8.33 17.27
N LEU A 114 3.85 -7.18 16.62
CA LEU A 114 4.72 -7.05 15.45
C LEU A 114 6.16 -7.50 15.76
N GLN A 115 6.71 -7.07 16.90
CA GLN A 115 8.06 -7.48 17.32
C GLN A 115 8.15 -8.98 17.59
N VAL A 116 7.12 -9.57 18.22
CA VAL A 116 7.01 -11.01 18.45
C VAL A 116 6.89 -11.75 17.10
N ALA A 117 6.00 -11.33 16.22
CA ALA A 117 5.81 -11.95 14.90
C ALA A 117 7.10 -11.92 14.07
N ASN A 118 7.85 -10.82 14.14
CA ASN A 118 9.14 -10.70 13.45
C ASN A 118 10.22 -11.61 14.06
N LEU A 119 10.27 -11.73 15.39
CA LEU A 119 11.22 -12.61 16.09
C LEU A 119 11.04 -14.08 15.71
N TYR A 120 9.78 -14.53 15.58
CA TYR A 120 9.43 -15.91 15.29
C TYR A 120 9.07 -16.17 13.81
N SER A 121 9.27 -15.18 12.92
CA SER A 121 9.01 -15.27 11.48
C SER A 121 7.58 -15.67 11.14
N LEU A 122 6.60 -15.15 11.88
CA LEU A 122 5.16 -15.38 11.68
C LEU A 122 4.64 -14.39 10.63
N ASN A 123 4.89 -14.67 9.35
CA ASN A 123 4.69 -13.71 8.25
C ASN A 123 3.25 -13.24 8.12
N GLU A 124 2.26 -14.11 8.28
CA GLU A 124 0.84 -13.74 8.19
C GLU A 124 0.43 -12.80 9.32
N LEU A 125 0.82 -13.11 10.56
CA LEU A 125 0.60 -12.24 11.72
C LEU A 125 1.34 -10.91 11.56
N LEU A 126 2.56 -10.95 11.03
CA LEU A 126 3.38 -9.76 10.78
C LEU A 126 2.67 -8.78 9.82
N GLU A 127 2.10 -9.28 8.71
CA GLU A 127 1.34 -8.45 7.76
C GLU A 127 0.06 -7.89 8.39
N ARG A 128 -0.66 -8.67 9.19
CA ARG A 128 -1.82 -8.17 9.95
C ARG A 128 -1.43 -7.06 10.94
N CYS A 129 -0.28 -7.20 11.63
CA CYS A 129 0.25 -6.17 12.52
C CYS A 129 0.61 -4.88 11.76
N TYR A 130 1.29 -4.98 10.62
CA TYR A 130 1.59 -3.82 9.78
C TYR A 130 0.32 -3.14 9.27
N SER A 131 -0.66 -3.89 8.78
CA SER A 131 -1.92 -3.33 8.32
C SER A 131 -2.68 -2.62 9.45
N MET A 132 -2.73 -3.21 10.65
CA MET A 132 -3.35 -2.58 11.83
C MET A 132 -2.61 -1.30 12.23
N ALA A 133 -1.28 -1.33 12.26
CA ALA A 133 -0.46 -0.17 12.61
C ALA A 133 -0.59 0.95 11.57
N CYS A 134 -0.63 0.61 10.27
CA CYS A 134 -0.83 1.58 9.20
C CYS A 134 -2.20 2.26 9.29
N LYS A 135 -3.27 1.49 9.41
CA LYS A 135 -4.65 2.02 9.50
C LYS A 135 -4.86 2.93 10.72
N ASN A 136 -4.10 2.73 11.79
CA ASN A 136 -4.23 3.48 13.03
C ASN A 136 -2.95 4.25 13.36
N PHE A 137 -2.19 4.67 12.35
CA PHE A 137 -0.85 5.22 12.52
C PHE A 137 -0.80 6.42 13.45
N MET A 138 -1.78 7.33 13.37
CA MET A 138 -1.86 8.51 14.23
C MET A 138 -1.96 8.18 15.71
N THR A 139 -2.60 7.06 16.08
CA THR A 139 -2.66 6.59 17.46
C THR A 139 -1.40 5.82 17.83
N VAL A 140 -0.91 4.99 16.92
CA VAL A 140 0.21 4.06 17.16
C VAL A 140 1.54 4.81 17.29
N CYS A 141 1.77 5.87 16.48
CA CYS A 141 3.02 6.63 16.53
C CYS A 141 3.23 7.37 17.88
N HIS A 142 2.17 7.55 18.70
CA HIS A 142 2.26 8.17 20.02
C HIS A 142 2.48 7.16 21.16
N GLN A 143 2.40 5.86 20.91
CA GLN A 143 2.64 4.83 21.92
C GLN A 143 4.13 4.77 22.33
N LYS A 144 4.39 4.32 23.55
CA LYS A 144 5.77 4.12 24.04
C LYS A 144 6.50 3.01 23.28
N GLU A 145 5.76 2.02 22.82
CA GLU A 145 6.23 0.89 22.04
C GLU A 145 6.77 1.33 20.67
N PHE A 146 6.27 2.43 20.11
CA PHE A 146 6.77 3.00 18.87
C PHE A 146 8.26 3.39 18.94
N LEU A 147 8.67 3.96 20.07
CA LEU A 147 10.07 4.30 20.31
C LEU A 147 10.99 3.10 20.44
N LYS A 148 10.43 1.90 20.69
CA LYS A 148 11.18 0.63 20.78
C LYS A 148 11.28 -0.10 19.46
N LEU A 149 10.63 0.37 18.40
CA LEU A 149 10.74 -0.23 17.06
C LEU A 149 12.20 -0.23 16.60
N ARG A 150 12.60 -1.33 15.98
CA ARG A 150 13.89 -1.41 15.30
C ARG A 150 13.83 -0.65 13.98
N TYR A 151 14.97 -0.21 13.50
CA TYR A 151 15.09 0.48 12.20
C TYR A 151 14.38 -0.26 11.07
N CYS A 152 14.60 -1.58 10.96
CA CYS A 152 13.99 -2.39 9.90
C CYS A 152 12.45 -2.43 9.96
N GLU A 153 11.88 -2.41 11.15
CA GLU A 153 10.43 -2.41 11.35
C GLU A 153 9.82 -1.07 10.92
N LEU A 154 10.43 0.04 11.30
CA LEU A 154 10.01 1.37 10.87
C LEU A 154 10.23 1.58 9.37
N GLN A 155 11.35 1.10 8.82
CA GLN A 155 11.64 1.14 7.40
C GLN A 155 10.63 0.34 6.56
N SER A 156 10.05 -0.73 7.11
CA SER A 156 8.99 -1.50 6.44
C SER A 156 7.62 -0.84 6.55
N LEU A 157 7.39 -0.04 7.60
CA LEU A 157 6.12 0.65 7.85
C LEU A 157 5.95 1.89 6.96
N LEU A 158 6.96 2.75 6.87
CA LEU A 158 6.88 4.07 6.24
C LEU A 158 6.54 4.08 4.73
N PRO A 159 7.07 3.16 3.88
CA PRO A 159 6.78 3.18 2.44
C PRO A 159 5.38 2.69 2.08
N ARG A 160 4.65 2.10 3.03
CA ARG A 160 3.36 1.48 2.76
C ARG A 160 2.34 2.51 2.28
N GLN A 161 1.58 2.11 1.27
CA GLN A 161 0.57 2.98 0.65
C GLN A 161 -0.66 3.17 1.54
N ASP A 162 -0.95 2.20 2.41
CA ASP A 162 -2.06 2.16 3.36
C ASP A 162 -1.75 2.86 4.70
N LEU A 163 -0.61 3.57 4.81
CA LEU A 163 -0.26 4.35 6.00
C LEU A 163 -1.22 5.54 6.16
N ALA A 164 -2.09 5.47 7.16
CA ALA A 164 -3.09 6.49 7.44
C ALA A 164 -2.50 7.64 8.24
N VAL A 165 -2.14 8.70 7.55
CA VAL A 165 -1.71 9.98 8.12
C VAL A 165 -2.66 11.07 7.66
N ASN A 166 -2.87 12.10 8.46
CA ASN A 166 -3.70 13.25 8.05
C ASN A 166 -2.93 14.11 7.04
N THR A 167 -1.64 14.34 7.30
CA THR A 167 -0.69 15.00 6.42
C THR A 167 0.63 14.25 6.45
N GLU A 168 1.47 14.40 5.44
CA GLU A 168 2.82 13.80 5.46
C GLU A 168 3.73 14.40 6.54
N LEU A 169 3.39 15.59 7.07
CA LEU A 169 4.05 16.16 8.24
C LEU A 169 3.95 15.24 9.46
N ASN A 170 2.79 14.57 9.66
CA ASN A 170 2.64 13.62 10.76
C ASN A 170 3.58 12.40 10.62
N ALA A 171 3.86 11.98 9.39
CA ALA A 171 4.85 10.92 9.15
C ALA A 171 6.28 11.42 9.45
N PHE A 172 6.60 12.67 9.09
CA PHE A 172 7.86 13.32 9.42
C PHE A 172 8.05 13.39 10.95
N ASP A 173 7.07 13.95 11.67
CA ASP A 173 7.12 14.10 13.13
C ASP A 173 7.26 12.76 13.86
N ALA A 174 6.58 11.71 13.36
CA ALA A 174 6.71 10.37 13.92
C ALA A 174 8.15 9.83 13.76
N VAL A 175 8.80 10.08 12.61
CA VAL A 175 10.19 9.67 12.38
C VAL A 175 11.14 10.49 13.24
N VAL A 176 10.95 11.81 13.34
CA VAL A 176 11.74 12.68 14.23
C VAL A 176 11.62 12.22 15.67
N ARG A 177 10.41 11.99 16.18
CA ARG A 177 10.15 11.48 17.51
C ARG A 177 10.86 10.14 17.77
N TRP A 178 10.84 9.23 16.80
CA TRP A 178 11.57 7.96 16.91
C TRP A 178 13.08 8.19 16.97
N MET A 179 13.62 9.08 16.15
CA MET A 179 15.05 9.39 16.12
C MET A 179 15.51 10.05 17.44
N ASP A 180 14.71 10.97 17.99
CA ASP A 180 15.00 11.65 19.26
C ASP A 180 15.02 10.69 20.46
N GLY A 181 14.35 9.56 20.38
CA GLY A 181 14.42 8.51 21.40
C GLY A 181 15.82 7.94 21.65
N ASP A 182 16.73 8.00 20.66
CA ASP A 182 18.17 7.65 20.75
C ASP A 182 18.91 8.36 19.63
N LYS A 183 19.00 9.69 19.72
CA LYS A 183 19.55 10.56 18.66
C LYS A 183 20.95 10.14 18.20
N PRO A 184 21.91 9.80 19.10
CA PRO A 184 23.26 9.46 18.67
C PRO A 184 23.34 8.24 17.73
N THR A 185 22.59 7.19 18.07
CA THR A 185 22.58 5.94 17.29
C THR A 185 21.72 6.07 16.04
N ARG A 186 20.55 6.74 16.15
CA ARG A 186 19.51 6.75 15.10
C ARG A 186 19.74 7.80 14.02
N MET A 187 20.59 8.81 14.26
CA MET A 187 20.92 9.85 13.29
C MET A 187 21.44 9.28 11.96
N THR A 188 22.17 8.15 12.02
CA THR A 188 22.72 7.47 10.83
C THR A 188 21.62 6.93 9.88
N TYR A 189 20.40 6.75 10.39
CA TYR A 189 19.25 6.25 9.63
C TYR A 189 18.39 7.37 9.03
N ALA A 190 18.61 8.63 9.42
CA ALA A 190 17.77 9.77 9.02
C ALA A 190 17.53 9.83 7.51
N GLY A 191 18.59 9.87 6.69
CA GLY A 191 18.45 9.92 5.23
C GLY A 191 17.77 8.71 4.60
N ARG A 192 17.83 7.54 5.27
CA ARG A 192 17.17 6.31 4.78
C ARG A 192 15.70 6.26 5.13
N LEU A 193 15.30 6.77 6.30
CA LEU A 193 13.90 6.81 6.73
C LEU A 193 13.15 7.96 6.05
N MET A 194 13.74 9.15 6.04
CA MET A 194 13.14 10.36 5.49
C MET A 194 12.85 10.25 3.98
N ARG A 195 13.58 9.44 3.24
CA ARG A 195 13.29 9.17 1.82
C ARG A 195 11.91 8.55 1.56
N HIS A 196 11.26 7.96 2.58
CA HIS A 196 9.93 7.37 2.49
C HIS A 196 8.81 8.35 2.83
N ILE A 197 9.16 9.55 3.30
CA ILE A 197 8.23 10.64 3.55
C ILE A 197 8.00 11.37 2.23
N ARG A 198 6.76 11.72 1.97
CA ARG A 198 6.36 12.40 0.75
C ARG A 198 6.32 13.90 0.97
N PHE A 199 7.49 14.51 1.18
CA PHE A 199 7.65 15.94 1.44
C PHE A 199 6.87 16.84 0.47
N PRO A 200 6.71 16.51 -0.83
CA PRO A 200 5.88 17.28 -1.76
C PRO A 200 4.40 17.41 -1.37
N PHE A 201 3.91 16.61 -0.43
CA PHE A 201 2.53 16.67 0.10
C PHE A 201 2.45 17.31 1.49
N ILE A 202 3.52 17.92 1.98
CA ILE A 202 3.51 18.78 3.15
C ILE A 202 3.18 20.20 2.66
N PRO A 203 2.23 20.91 3.28
CA PRO A 203 1.93 22.30 2.94
C PRO A 203 3.17 23.19 2.95
N GLU A 204 3.25 24.18 2.06
CA GLU A 204 4.44 25.00 1.87
C GLU A 204 4.88 25.71 3.15
N SER A 205 3.92 26.28 3.90
CA SER A 205 4.20 26.93 5.18
C SER A 205 4.81 25.98 6.20
N GLU A 206 4.23 24.77 6.34
CA GLU A 206 4.74 23.77 7.28
C GLU A 206 6.10 23.20 6.84
N LEU A 207 6.33 23.11 5.52
CA LEU A 207 7.61 22.67 4.97
C LEU A 207 8.74 23.64 5.33
N VAL A 208 8.50 24.94 5.23
CA VAL A 208 9.48 25.99 5.54
C VAL A 208 9.61 26.17 7.06
N ASP A 209 8.48 26.40 7.75
CA ASP A 209 8.50 26.82 9.15
C ASP A 209 8.85 25.68 10.12
N HIS A 210 8.52 24.44 9.76
CA HIS A 210 8.69 23.29 10.66
C HIS A 210 9.75 22.28 10.16
N VAL A 211 9.69 21.89 8.90
CA VAL A 211 10.59 20.85 8.38
C VAL A 211 11.98 21.37 8.15
N GLU A 212 12.16 22.53 7.46
CA GLU A 212 13.48 23.12 7.20
C GLU A 212 14.18 23.56 8.48
N ALA A 213 13.43 23.97 9.49
CA ALA A 213 13.97 24.33 10.81
C ALA A 213 14.51 23.14 11.61
N SER A 214 14.24 21.91 11.18
CA SER A 214 14.66 20.69 11.88
C SER A 214 16.17 20.44 11.75
N ASP A 215 16.80 20.09 12.88
CA ASP A 215 18.22 19.67 12.92
C ASP A 215 18.55 18.53 11.94
N TYR A 216 17.58 17.69 11.61
CA TYR A 216 17.76 16.57 10.69
C TYR A 216 17.89 17.00 9.23
N VAL A 217 17.29 18.13 8.86
CA VAL A 217 17.44 18.74 7.53
C VAL A 217 18.77 19.46 7.42
N THR A 218 19.15 20.23 8.43
CA THR A 218 20.39 21.03 8.43
C THR A 218 21.64 20.15 8.53
N ASN A 219 21.62 19.09 9.34
CA ASN A 219 22.80 18.26 9.61
C ASN A 219 22.91 17.02 8.72
N VAL A 220 21.87 16.65 7.95
CA VAL A 220 21.88 15.50 7.05
C VAL A 220 21.65 15.94 5.60
N PRO A 221 22.68 16.14 4.78
CA PRO A 221 22.55 16.68 3.42
C PRO A 221 21.54 15.96 2.55
N LYS A 222 21.42 14.62 2.69
CA LYS A 222 20.43 13.81 1.97
C LYS A 222 18.99 14.18 2.31
N VAL A 223 18.70 14.62 3.53
CA VAL A 223 17.37 15.07 3.94
C VAL A 223 17.09 16.45 3.35
N GLY A 224 18.10 17.34 3.39
CA GLY A 224 18.01 18.65 2.74
C GLY A 224 17.75 18.56 1.23
N ASP A 225 18.32 17.53 0.54
CA ASP A 225 18.01 17.30 -0.88
C ASP A 225 16.54 16.94 -1.11
N LEU A 226 15.96 16.11 -0.23
CA LEU A 226 14.54 15.74 -0.30
C LEU A 226 13.61 16.95 -0.07
N VAL A 227 13.97 17.82 0.86
CA VAL A 227 13.22 19.05 1.11
C VAL A 227 13.33 20.01 -0.07
N ARG A 228 14.52 20.18 -0.66
CA ARG A 228 14.70 20.97 -1.89
C ARG A 228 13.90 20.42 -3.07
N GLU A 229 13.78 19.09 -3.18
CA GLU A 229 12.91 18.45 -4.17
C GLU A 229 11.44 18.88 -3.96
N ALA A 230 10.96 18.87 -2.72
CA ALA A 230 9.61 19.30 -2.37
C ALA A 230 9.37 20.78 -2.66
N VAL A 231 10.29 21.65 -2.29
CA VAL A 231 10.21 23.08 -2.60
C VAL A 231 10.13 23.31 -4.12
N ARG A 232 10.96 22.60 -4.92
CA ARG A 232 10.88 22.68 -6.38
C ARG A 232 9.54 22.17 -6.93
N PHE A 233 8.97 21.13 -6.32
CA PHE A 233 7.66 20.62 -6.70
C PHE A 233 6.56 21.65 -6.46
N HIS A 234 6.61 22.41 -5.37
CA HIS A 234 5.68 23.51 -5.08
C HIS A 234 5.89 24.68 -6.02
N LEU A 235 7.11 25.20 -6.17
CA LEU A 235 7.42 26.36 -7.00
C LEU A 235 7.16 26.15 -8.49
N LEU A 236 7.31 24.94 -9.00
CA LEU A 236 7.19 24.62 -10.42
C LEU A 236 5.93 23.79 -10.72
N ALA A 237 4.78 24.32 -10.34
CA ALA A 237 3.49 23.62 -10.52
C ALA A 237 3.28 23.10 -11.94
N HIS A 238 3.70 23.87 -12.98
CA HIS A 238 3.63 23.47 -14.37
C HIS A 238 4.53 22.29 -14.75
N ARG A 239 5.59 22.01 -13.96
CA ARG A 239 6.52 20.89 -14.18
C ARG A 239 6.28 19.70 -13.26
N ARG A 240 5.22 19.69 -12.44
CA ARG A 240 4.92 18.57 -11.53
C ARG A 240 4.80 17.22 -12.25
N SER A 241 4.37 17.22 -13.51
CA SER A 241 4.33 16.02 -14.34
C SER A 241 5.70 15.41 -14.65
N ILE A 242 6.77 16.22 -14.64
CA ILE A 242 8.15 15.78 -14.86
C ILE A 242 8.77 15.21 -13.59
N PHE A 243 8.31 15.66 -12.42
CA PHE A 243 8.81 15.23 -11.13
C PHE A 243 8.09 13.97 -10.60
N GLN A 244 7.71 13.06 -11.49
CA GLN A 244 7.03 11.81 -11.12
C GLN A 244 8.00 10.85 -10.43
N THR A 245 7.92 10.80 -9.13
CA THR A 245 8.66 9.85 -8.25
C THR A 245 7.68 9.13 -7.35
N ALA A 246 8.13 8.09 -6.65
CA ALA A 246 7.30 7.44 -5.65
C ALA A 246 6.85 8.40 -4.52
N ARG A 247 7.55 9.53 -4.34
CA ARG A 247 7.23 10.57 -3.35
C ARG A 247 6.23 11.61 -3.83
N THR A 248 6.03 11.73 -5.14
CA THR A 248 5.07 12.66 -5.75
C THR A 248 3.72 12.01 -6.08
N ILE A 249 3.51 10.77 -5.61
CA ILE A 249 2.23 10.06 -5.70
C ILE A 249 1.62 10.01 -4.30
N PRO A 250 0.37 10.49 -4.09
CA PRO A 250 -0.25 10.46 -2.77
C PRO A 250 -0.50 9.02 -2.29
N ARG A 251 -0.53 8.80 -0.96
CA ARG A 251 -0.86 7.50 -0.37
C ARG A 251 -2.29 7.10 -0.73
N THR A 252 -2.57 5.79 -0.70
CA THR A 252 -3.92 5.29 -0.99
C THR A 252 -4.96 5.71 0.04
N THR A 253 -4.55 6.07 1.25
CA THR A 253 -5.43 6.63 2.30
C THR A 253 -5.98 8.00 1.94
N PHE A 254 -5.33 8.73 1.02
CA PHE A 254 -5.84 9.96 0.42
C PHE A 254 -6.60 9.71 -0.89
N LYS A 255 -6.69 8.45 -1.35
CA LYS A 255 -7.44 8.11 -2.55
C LYS A 255 -8.87 7.82 -2.16
N MET A 256 -9.76 8.67 -2.60
CA MET A 256 -11.19 8.38 -2.63
C MET A 256 -11.48 7.51 -3.86
N ASN A 257 -12.31 6.49 -3.69
CA ASN A 257 -12.90 5.79 -4.82
C ASN A 257 -14.10 6.60 -5.27
N ALA A 258 -13.88 7.52 -6.20
CA ALA A 258 -14.91 8.42 -6.66
C ALA A 258 -15.21 8.22 -8.15
N ILE A 259 -16.47 8.40 -8.51
CA ILE A 259 -16.92 8.54 -9.89
C ILE A 259 -16.93 10.03 -10.22
N ILE A 260 -16.33 10.41 -11.33
CA ILE A 260 -16.29 11.81 -11.79
C ILE A 260 -17.23 11.97 -12.97
N GLY A 261 -18.14 12.93 -12.89
CA GLY A 261 -18.98 13.42 -13.98
C GLY A 261 -18.54 14.82 -14.39
N SER A 262 -18.31 15.04 -15.68
CA SER A 262 -17.74 16.29 -16.19
C SER A 262 -18.50 16.82 -17.39
N GLY A 263 -18.91 18.07 -17.34
CA GLY A 263 -19.53 18.80 -18.44
C GLY A 263 -20.80 18.13 -18.99
N GLY A 264 -21.07 18.34 -20.25
CA GLY A 264 -22.20 17.73 -20.98
C GLY A 264 -23.30 18.72 -21.37
N LEU A 265 -24.38 18.16 -21.92
CA LEU A 265 -25.59 18.89 -22.30
C LEU A 265 -26.64 18.75 -21.21
N SER A 266 -27.27 19.85 -20.84
CA SER A 266 -28.44 19.85 -19.96
C SER A 266 -29.61 19.15 -20.64
N LEU A 267 -30.29 18.26 -19.89
CA LEU A 267 -31.55 17.65 -20.34
C LEU A 267 -32.75 18.63 -20.29
N LYS A 268 -32.52 19.85 -19.79
CA LYS A 268 -33.53 20.91 -19.85
C LYS A 268 -33.77 21.30 -21.31
N ARG A 269 -34.98 21.84 -21.59
CA ARG A 269 -35.40 22.22 -22.96
C ARG A 269 -34.46 23.23 -23.65
N ASP A 270 -33.59 23.90 -22.89
CA ASP A 270 -32.64 24.90 -23.38
C ASP A 270 -31.37 24.25 -24.00
N GLY A 271 -31.14 22.95 -23.78
CA GLY A 271 -29.96 22.25 -24.31
C GLY A 271 -28.63 22.86 -23.88
N SER A 272 -28.60 23.67 -22.80
CA SER A 272 -27.42 24.44 -22.39
C SER A 272 -26.23 23.52 -22.03
N LEU A 273 -25.05 23.96 -22.45
CA LEU A 273 -23.79 23.32 -22.06
C LEU A 273 -23.47 23.62 -20.61
N THR A 274 -22.93 22.64 -19.90
CA THR A 274 -22.45 22.82 -18.53
C THR A 274 -20.93 22.68 -18.47
N ASP A 275 -20.33 23.48 -17.62
CA ASP A 275 -18.93 23.46 -17.25
C ASP A 275 -18.68 22.71 -15.94
N LYS A 276 -19.73 22.25 -15.26
CA LYS A 276 -19.62 21.68 -13.91
C LYS A 276 -18.99 20.30 -13.91
N ILE A 277 -18.13 20.08 -12.95
CA ILE A 277 -17.57 18.76 -12.61
C ILE A 277 -18.09 18.36 -11.25
N PHE A 278 -18.62 17.16 -11.15
CA PHE A 278 -19.09 16.55 -9.92
C PHE A 278 -18.30 15.28 -9.63
N TYR A 279 -18.19 14.93 -8.37
CA TYR A 279 -17.73 13.61 -7.96
C TYR A 279 -18.74 12.96 -7.00
N CYS A 280 -18.77 11.65 -7.03
CA CYS A 280 -19.52 10.84 -6.09
C CYS A 280 -18.57 9.87 -5.41
N ASP A 281 -18.41 9.98 -4.09
CA ASP A 281 -17.73 8.96 -3.31
C ASP A 281 -18.59 7.69 -3.32
N VAL A 282 -18.02 6.56 -3.75
CA VAL A 282 -18.72 5.30 -3.88
C VAL A 282 -19.28 4.81 -2.52
N THR A 283 -18.66 5.23 -1.42
CA THR A 283 -19.09 4.84 -0.07
C THR A 283 -20.22 5.70 0.47
N GLU A 284 -20.25 6.99 0.12
CA GLU A 284 -21.30 7.94 0.56
C GLU A 284 -22.49 7.96 -0.38
N GLY A 285 -22.29 7.73 -1.69
CA GLY A 285 -23.35 7.72 -2.70
C GLY A 285 -23.91 9.09 -3.07
N GLU A 286 -23.34 10.17 -2.57
CA GLU A 286 -23.77 11.54 -2.85
C GLU A 286 -22.86 12.24 -3.86
N TRP A 287 -23.51 12.99 -4.80
CA TRP A 287 -22.79 13.82 -5.76
C TRP A 287 -22.44 15.19 -5.16
N LYS A 288 -21.17 15.53 -5.17
CA LYS A 288 -20.65 16.80 -4.70
C LYS A 288 -19.99 17.56 -5.86
N HIS A 289 -20.07 18.88 -5.85
CA HIS A 289 -19.36 19.71 -6.82
C HIS A 289 -17.86 19.67 -6.56
N LEU A 290 -17.07 19.43 -7.62
CA LEU A 290 -15.62 19.40 -7.55
C LEU A 290 -15.00 20.70 -8.07
N ALA A 291 -15.31 21.09 -9.30
CA ALA A 291 -14.73 22.23 -9.98
C ALA A 291 -15.58 22.62 -11.19
N ASN A 292 -15.21 23.70 -11.88
CA ASN A 292 -15.75 24.04 -13.18
C ASN A 292 -14.67 23.83 -14.25
N LEU A 293 -15.06 23.32 -15.42
CA LEU A 293 -14.21 23.30 -16.62
C LEU A 293 -13.82 24.72 -17.03
N PRO A 294 -12.63 24.94 -17.61
CA PRO A 294 -12.26 26.22 -18.15
C PRO A 294 -13.21 26.72 -19.26
N GLU A 295 -13.83 25.82 -19.97
CA GLU A 295 -14.84 26.08 -21.00
C GLU A 295 -15.93 24.99 -20.92
N PRO A 296 -17.24 25.35 -21.01
CA PRO A 296 -18.31 24.36 -21.10
C PRO A 296 -18.13 23.51 -22.34
N ARG A 297 -18.38 22.20 -22.23
CA ARG A 297 -18.22 21.26 -23.38
C ARG A 297 -18.94 19.94 -23.19
N HIS A 298 -19.13 19.26 -24.31
CA HIS A 298 -19.66 17.90 -24.37
C HIS A 298 -18.76 16.99 -25.23
N HIS A 299 -18.98 15.70 -25.18
CA HIS A 299 -18.26 14.68 -25.97
C HIS A 299 -16.72 14.72 -25.83
N HIS A 300 -16.24 15.35 -24.77
CA HIS A 300 -14.84 15.31 -24.34
C HIS A 300 -14.52 14.00 -23.62
N ALA A 301 -13.25 13.68 -23.51
CA ALA A 301 -12.77 12.55 -22.74
C ALA A 301 -12.11 13.01 -21.43
N VAL A 302 -12.21 12.16 -20.41
CA VAL A 302 -11.66 12.41 -19.06
C VAL A 302 -10.85 11.20 -18.62
N ALA A 303 -9.69 11.45 -18.02
CA ALA A 303 -8.90 10.40 -17.35
C ALA A 303 -8.14 10.98 -16.16
N VAL A 304 -7.83 10.11 -15.19
CA VAL A 304 -7.00 10.46 -14.05
C VAL A 304 -5.63 9.83 -14.21
N LEU A 305 -4.57 10.62 -14.11
CA LEU A 305 -3.19 10.17 -14.20
C LEU A 305 -2.32 10.91 -13.16
N GLY A 306 -1.63 10.14 -12.31
CA GLY A 306 -0.69 10.70 -11.35
C GLY A 306 -1.30 11.66 -10.32
N GLY A 307 -2.60 11.52 -10.03
CA GLY A 307 -3.33 12.41 -9.12
C GLY A 307 -3.90 13.67 -9.79
N TYR A 308 -3.78 13.79 -11.11
CA TYR A 308 -4.34 14.89 -11.91
C TYR A 308 -5.53 14.41 -12.74
N LEU A 309 -6.56 15.24 -12.84
CA LEU A 309 -7.68 15.04 -13.75
C LEU A 309 -7.35 15.69 -15.10
N TYR A 310 -7.34 14.92 -16.16
CA TYR A 310 -7.15 15.40 -17.51
C TYR A 310 -8.49 15.42 -18.25
N VAL A 311 -8.74 16.53 -18.98
CA VAL A 311 -9.90 16.72 -19.83
C VAL A 311 -9.41 17.08 -21.21
N ALA A 312 -9.81 16.33 -22.22
CA ALA A 312 -9.31 16.47 -23.57
C ALA A 312 -10.44 16.56 -24.62
N GLY A 313 -10.26 17.41 -25.61
CA GLY A 313 -11.11 17.49 -26.80
C GLY A 313 -12.57 17.88 -26.51
N GLY A 314 -13.48 17.26 -27.26
CA GLY A 314 -14.92 17.56 -27.21
C GLY A 314 -15.32 18.78 -28.04
N ASP A 315 -16.57 19.20 -27.92
CA ASP A 315 -17.14 20.34 -28.59
C ASP A 315 -17.68 21.36 -27.56
N SER A 316 -17.45 22.63 -27.79
CA SER A 316 -17.94 23.76 -26.98
C SER A 316 -19.15 24.48 -27.60
N THR A 317 -19.68 23.99 -28.72
CA THR A 317 -20.84 24.53 -29.41
C THR A 317 -22.08 23.67 -29.11
N GLU A 318 -23.26 24.24 -29.18
CA GLU A 318 -24.53 23.51 -29.08
C GLU A 318 -24.81 22.59 -30.28
N GLY A 319 -23.96 22.63 -31.30
CA GLY A 319 -23.98 21.81 -32.54
C GLY A 319 -22.70 21.02 -32.75
N TRP A 320 -22.78 19.92 -33.46
CA TRP A 320 -21.70 18.95 -33.73
C TRP A 320 -20.66 19.42 -34.76
N SER A 321 -20.13 20.62 -34.66
CA SER A 321 -19.38 21.21 -35.78
C SER A 321 -17.95 21.62 -35.49
N SER A 322 -17.47 21.58 -34.28
CA SER A 322 -16.15 22.13 -33.93
C SER A 322 -15.41 21.30 -32.87
N PRO A 323 -14.92 20.10 -33.21
CA PRO A 323 -14.11 19.32 -32.34
C PRO A 323 -12.84 20.09 -31.92
N SER A 324 -12.45 19.97 -30.68
CA SER A 324 -11.32 20.65 -30.07
C SER A 324 -10.10 19.73 -29.91
N ASP A 325 -8.92 20.32 -30.00
CA ASP A 325 -7.63 19.69 -29.66
C ASP A 325 -7.12 20.07 -28.26
N LYS A 326 -7.83 20.95 -27.57
CA LYS A 326 -7.42 21.47 -26.27
C LYS A 326 -7.39 20.35 -25.24
N VAL A 327 -6.39 20.41 -24.38
CA VAL A 327 -6.23 19.49 -23.24
C VAL A 327 -5.90 20.31 -21.99
N TRP A 328 -6.64 20.04 -20.93
CA TRP A 328 -6.42 20.64 -19.64
C TRP A 328 -6.13 19.57 -18.60
N ARG A 329 -5.37 19.99 -17.60
CA ARG A 329 -5.05 19.21 -16.41
C ARG A 329 -5.51 19.97 -15.19
N TYR A 330 -6.36 19.36 -14.37
CA TYR A 330 -6.76 19.86 -13.08
C TYR A 330 -5.91 19.24 -11.98
N ASP A 331 -5.33 20.05 -11.16
CA ASP A 331 -4.60 19.63 -9.97
C ASP A 331 -5.57 19.61 -8.79
N LEU A 332 -5.91 18.44 -8.29
CA LEU A 332 -6.83 18.24 -7.16
C LEU A 332 -6.28 18.82 -5.84
N TRP A 333 -4.98 19.12 -5.78
CA TRP A 333 -4.33 19.63 -4.59
C TRP A 333 -4.32 21.17 -4.53
N SER A 334 -3.95 21.81 -5.62
CA SER A 334 -3.97 23.29 -5.73
C SER A 334 -5.30 23.84 -6.24
N GLU A 335 -6.22 22.98 -6.63
CA GLU A 335 -7.52 23.34 -7.22
C GLU A 335 -7.39 24.22 -8.48
N GLU A 336 -6.29 24.05 -9.23
CA GLU A 336 -5.97 24.88 -10.39
C GLU A 336 -6.00 24.09 -11.70
N TRP A 337 -6.43 24.78 -12.77
CA TRP A 337 -6.34 24.30 -14.13
C TRP A 337 -5.05 24.72 -14.81
N LEU A 338 -4.40 23.79 -15.48
CA LEU A 338 -3.27 24.03 -16.37
C LEU A 338 -3.59 23.55 -17.78
N THR A 339 -3.34 24.43 -18.78
CA THR A 339 -3.36 23.99 -20.17
C THR A 339 -2.07 23.25 -20.49
N VAL A 340 -2.19 22.04 -21.02
CA VAL A 340 -1.07 21.20 -21.50
C VAL A 340 -1.03 21.17 -23.01
N SER A 341 -0.04 20.49 -23.59
CA SER A 341 0.08 20.39 -25.04
C SER A 341 -1.18 19.83 -25.69
N ARG A 342 -1.57 20.44 -26.81
CA ARG A 342 -2.75 20.05 -27.58
C ARG A 342 -2.54 18.70 -28.29
N MET A 343 -3.63 17.94 -28.49
CA MET A 343 -3.63 16.76 -29.35
C MET A 343 -3.22 17.14 -30.78
N LYS A 344 -2.67 16.19 -31.51
CA LYS A 344 -2.31 16.40 -32.95
C LYS A 344 -3.55 16.60 -33.83
N LYS A 345 -4.66 15.95 -33.43
CA LYS A 345 -5.93 16.08 -34.16
C LYS A 345 -7.04 16.53 -33.21
N PRO A 346 -7.82 17.57 -33.60
CA PRO A 346 -9.02 17.92 -32.84
C PRO A 346 -10.03 16.78 -32.98
N ARG A 347 -10.62 16.35 -31.84
CA ARG A 347 -11.55 15.23 -31.82
C ARG A 347 -12.61 15.34 -30.74
N GLU A 348 -13.74 14.70 -31.02
CA GLU A 348 -14.87 14.52 -30.09
C GLU A 348 -15.35 13.08 -30.09
N SER A 349 -16.20 12.70 -29.13
CA SER A 349 -16.80 11.35 -29.06
C SER A 349 -15.76 10.23 -29.07
N PHE A 350 -14.59 10.50 -28.56
CA PHE A 350 -13.49 9.56 -28.30
C PHE A 350 -13.43 9.23 -26.80
N GLN A 351 -12.51 8.36 -26.43
CA GLN A 351 -12.27 8.08 -25.02
C GLN A 351 -10.78 8.07 -24.72
N MET A 352 -10.45 8.26 -23.44
CA MET A 352 -9.08 8.35 -22.95
C MET A 352 -8.87 7.40 -21.77
N ALA A 353 -7.73 6.69 -21.75
CA ALA A 353 -7.31 5.85 -20.65
C ALA A 353 -5.88 6.15 -20.24
N ALA A 354 -5.60 6.01 -18.94
CA ALA A 354 -4.26 6.13 -18.39
C ALA A 354 -3.60 4.75 -18.30
N LEU A 355 -2.37 4.61 -18.81
CA LEU A 355 -1.55 3.41 -18.68
C LEU A 355 -0.07 3.81 -18.58
N GLU A 356 0.68 3.23 -17.63
CA GLU A 356 2.14 3.42 -17.47
C GLU A 356 2.59 4.89 -17.50
N MET A 357 1.88 5.73 -16.73
CA MET A 357 2.13 7.19 -16.62
C MET A 357 1.93 7.96 -17.94
N LYS A 358 1.18 7.42 -18.90
CA LYS A 358 0.79 8.06 -20.14
C LYS A 358 -0.72 8.03 -20.34
N LEU A 359 -1.24 8.94 -21.18
CA LEU A 359 -2.65 8.98 -21.57
C LEU A 359 -2.79 8.53 -23.02
N TYR A 360 -3.70 7.63 -23.26
CA TYR A 360 -4.02 7.11 -24.58
C TYR A 360 -5.39 7.60 -25.00
N VAL A 361 -5.46 8.29 -26.14
CA VAL A 361 -6.68 8.80 -26.76
C VAL A 361 -7.01 7.91 -27.95
N VAL A 362 -8.22 7.34 -27.96
CA VAL A 362 -8.57 6.29 -28.92
C VAL A 362 -9.78 6.69 -29.74
N GLY A 363 -9.65 6.71 -31.08
CA GLY A 363 -10.74 6.91 -32.03
C GLY A 363 -11.36 8.29 -31.95
N GLY A 364 -12.68 8.33 -32.10
CA GLY A 364 -13.49 9.54 -32.10
C GLY A 364 -13.84 10.07 -33.49
N ARG A 365 -14.36 11.28 -33.53
CA ARG A 365 -14.73 12.01 -34.72
C ARG A 365 -13.90 13.29 -34.83
N VAL A 366 -13.30 13.52 -35.97
CA VAL A 366 -12.51 14.73 -36.28
C VAL A 366 -13.34 15.71 -37.12
N ASN A 367 -12.73 16.82 -37.53
CA ASN A 367 -13.35 17.79 -38.42
C ASN A 367 -13.99 17.10 -39.63
N ASN A 368 -15.04 17.70 -40.16
CA ASN A 368 -15.85 17.17 -41.26
C ASN A 368 -16.62 15.88 -40.96
N GLY A 369 -16.76 15.52 -39.70
CA GLY A 369 -17.57 14.37 -39.29
C GLY A 369 -16.93 13.00 -39.49
N VAL A 370 -15.65 12.95 -39.87
CA VAL A 370 -14.93 11.71 -40.13
C VAL A 370 -14.60 10.97 -38.84
N THR A 371 -15.00 9.71 -38.78
CA THR A 371 -14.62 8.82 -37.68
C THR A 371 -13.23 8.24 -37.92
N VAL A 372 -12.40 8.20 -36.91
CA VAL A 372 -10.99 7.84 -37.04
C VAL A 372 -10.63 6.59 -36.20
N ALA A 373 -9.58 5.89 -36.65
CA ALA A 373 -9.00 4.73 -35.94
C ALA A 373 -7.71 5.09 -35.20
N GLU A 374 -7.19 6.27 -35.41
CA GLU A 374 -5.91 6.72 -34.87
C GLU A 374 -5.94 6.80 -33.34
N VAL A 375 -4.80 6.44 -32.78
CA VAL A 375 -4.53 6.51 -31.35
C VAL A 375 -3.36 7.46 -31.11
N GLU A 376 -3.54 8.43 -30.24
CA GLU A 376 -2.47 9.31 -29.79
C GLU A 376 -2.13 9.01 -28.33
N VAL A 377 -0.86 9.15 -27.97
CA VAL A 377 -0.35 9.00 -26.62
C VAL A 377 0.26 10.30 -26.14
N TYR A 378 -0.17 10.73 -24.96
CA TYR A 378 0.40 11.89 -24.26
C TYR A 378 1.41 11.42 -23.24
N ASP A 379 2.60 12.00 -23.27
CA ASP A 379 3.62 11.83 -22.25
C ASP A 379 3.71 13.11 -21.39
N PRO A 380 3.29 13.07 -20.12
CA PRO A 380 3.40 14.23 -19.24
C PRO A 380 4.84 14.69 -18.97
N ALA A 381 5.82 13.78 -19.07
CA ALA A 381 7.22 14.12 -18.82
C ALA A 381 7.80 15.05 -19.90
N THR A 382 7.42 14.83 -21.15
CA THR A 382 7.84 15.66 -22.30
C THR A 382 6.82 16.73 -22.66
N ASN A 383 5.60 16.65 -22.08
CA ASN A 383 4.45 17.47 -22.46
C ASN A 383 4.18 17.43 -23.97
N SER A 384 4.22 16.23 -24.56
CA SER A 384 4.06 16.05 -26.00
C SER A 384 3.13 14.88 -26.33
N TRP A 385 2.57 14.90 -27.53
CA TRP A 385 1.73 13.87 -28.10
C TRP A 385 2.44 13.14 -29.23
N ASP A 386 2.36 11.80 -29.22
CA ASP A 386 2.85 10.94 -30.28
C ASP A 386 1.72 10.07 -30.83
N GLU A 387 1.83 9.68 -32.13
CA GLU A 387 0.92 8.70 -32.72
C GLU A 387 1.45 7.30 -32.44
N VAL A 388 0.52 6.38 -32.12
CA VAL A 388 0.82 4.97 -31.92
C VAL A 388 -0.06 4.11 -32.84
N ALA A 389 0.09 2.80 -32.79
CA ALA A 389 -0.66 1.88 -33.64
C ALA A 389 -2.18 2.14 -33.54
N PRO A 390 -2.89 2.30 -34.68
CA PRO A 390 -4.32 2.55 -34.66
C PRO A 390 -5.10 1.30 -34.23
N ILE A 391 -6.37 1.50 -33.85
CA ILE A 391 -7.31 0.38 -33.67
C ILE A 391 -7.71 -0.20 -35.05
N SER A 392 -8.20 -1.44 -35.03
CA SER A 392 -8.50 -2.20 -36.27
C SER A 392 -9.59 -1.59 -37.14
N SER A 393 -10.45 -0.72 -36.62
CA SER A 393 -11.51 -0.04 -37.36
C SER A 393 -11.83 1.32 -36.75
N PRO A 394 -12.14 2.35 -37.54
CA PRO A 394 -12.55 3.66 -37.05
C PRO A 394 -13.77 3.55 -36.13
N ARG A 395 -13.72 4.17 -34.96
CA ARG A 395 -14.79 4.09 -33.95
C ARG A 395 -14.99 5.41 -33.22
N ARG A 396 -16.25 5.77 -33.01
CA ARG A 396 -16.67 6.86 -32.12
C ARG A 396 -17.56 6.31 -30.99
N HIS A 397 -17.71 7.03 -29.88
CA HIS A 397 -18.41 6.58 -28.67
C HIS A 397 -17.87 5.22 -28.16
N VAL A 398 -16.59 4.99 -28.33
CA VAL A 398 -15.90 3.78 -27.90
C VAL A 398 -15.66 3.86 -26.38
N ALA A 399 -15.84 2.76 -25.66
CA ALA A 399 -15.40 2.65 -24.28
C ALA A 399 -13.92 2.23 -24.26
N VAL A 400 -13.11 2.92 -23.47
CA VAL A 400 -11.67 2.61 -23.34
C VAL A 400 -11.31 2.45 -21.88
N SER A 401 -10.57 1.42 -21.57
CA SER A 401 -10.06 1.16 -20.22
C SER A 401 -8.69 0.51 -20.29
N SER A 402 -7.90 0.68 -19.25
CA SER A 402 -6.60 0.01 -19.09
C SER A 402 -6.70 -1.12 -18.09
N LEU A 403 -6.10 -2.26 -18.41
CA LEU A 403 -5.99 -3.40 -17.51
C LEU A 403 -4.64 -4.08 -17.75
N SER A 404 -3.91 -4.30 -16.67
CA SER A 404 -2.54 -4.83 -16.71
C SER A 404 -1.69 -3.99 -17.68
N SER A 405 -0.92 -4.35 -18.53
CA SER A 405 -0.10 -3.54 -19.47
C SER A 405 -0.78 -3.29 -20.84
N LYS A 406 -2.13 -3.24 -20.89
CA LYS A 406 -2.87 -3.11 -22.16
C LYS A 406 -4.00 -2.10 -22.06
N VAL A 407 -4.28 -1.41 -23.18
CA VAL A 407 -5.45 -0.58 -23.37
C VAL A 407 -6.47 -1.37 -24.18
N TYR A 408 -7.70 -1.42 -23.70
CA TYR A 408 -8.82 -2.11 -24.33
C TYR A 408 -9.81 -1.08 -24.89
N ALA A 409 -10.16 -1.21 -26.15
CA ALA A 409 -11.20 -0.43 -26.80
C ALA A 409 -12.40 -1.34 -27.12
N VAL A 410 -13.57 -1.04 -26.57
CA VAL A 410 -14.75 -1.91 -26.65
C VAL A 410 -15.96 -1.16 -27.19
N GLY A 411 -16.68 -1.77 -28.11
CA GLY A 411 -17.92 -1.21 -28.68
C GLY A 411 -17.69 0.00 -29.58
N GLY A 412 -18.59 0.97 -29.48
CA GLY A 412 -18.61 2.16 -30.32
C GLY A 412 -19.31 1.98 -31.66
N LEU A 413 -19.50 3.10 -32.37
CA LEU A 413 -20.09 3.13 -33.71
C LEU A 413 -18.96 3.10 -34.74
N VAL A 414 -19.03 2.15 -35.65
CA VAL A 414 -18.16 2.03 -36.80
C VAL A 414 -18.83 2.76 -38.00
N THR A 415 -18.12 3.69 -38.60
CA THR A 415 -18.58 4.27 -39.88
C THR A 415 -17.99 3.41 -40.98
N ILE A 416 -18.85 2.77 -41.76
CA ILE A 416 -18.51 1.99 -42.98
C ILE A 416 -18.25 2.96 -44.11
#